data_89fc9a4e30dedfc45f6505ac1e952126
#
_entry.id   89fc9a4e30dedfc45f6505ac1e952126
#
_cell.length_a   1.000
_cell.length_b   1.000
_cell.length_c   1.000
_cell.angle_alpha   90.00
_cell.angle_beta   90.00
_cell.angle_gamma   90.00
#
_symmetry.space_group_name_H-M   'P 1'
#
loop_
_entity.id
_entity.type
_entity.pdbx_description
1 polymer ?
#
loop_
_entity_poly.entity_id
_entity_poly.type
_entity_poly.pdbx_seq_one_letter_code
_entity_poly.pdbx_strand_id
1 'polypeptide(L)'
;MNMPKGPLTNILVGINVLIFVLVWLGGFQQQAVIEGALIPARLTGALGSAGAYDFWWPAWVTLLTHAFLHIDFSHLLFNMLILFFCGRFVELALGWKLMGLVYLTGAIAGGLAETAWSPGSLNPVLGASGAIAAIIAGYMVLFARNRPKPVGPLPAEIARGAQLLLLWIGLNLMMAFAFGGDGIQIAIAAHIAGFIVGLVLSRPLLILRYRNA
;
A
#
# COMPACT_ATOMS: atom_id res chain seq x y z
N MET A 1 -20.85 -18.30 -0.62
CA MET A 1 -20.82 -16.93 -1.18
C MET A 1 -19.79 -16.92 -2.31
N ASN A 2 -20.21 -16.65 -3.55
CA ASN A 2 -19.27 -16.65 -4.68
C ASN A 2 -18.37 -15.41 -4.60
N MET A 3 -17.08 -15.58 -4.89
CA MET A 3 -16.10 -14.50 -4.92
C MET A 3 -16.49 -13.47 -6.00
N PRO A 4 -16.50 -12.16 -5.69
CA PRO A 4 -16.81 -11.13 -6.68
C PRO A 4 -15.83 -11.15 -7.87
N LYS A 5 -16.32 -10.73 -9.04
CA LYS A 5 -15.43 -10.41 -10.16
C LYS A 5 -14.63 -9.16 -9.83
N GLY A 6 -13.34 -9.15 -10.10
CA GLY A 6 -12.44 -8.01 -9.86
C GLY A 6 -11.43 -7.90 -11.01
N PRO A 7 -11.83 -7.37 -12.19
CA PRO A 7 -10.94 -7.32 -13.34
C PRO A 7 -9.68 -6.50 -13.06
N LEU A 8 -9.77 -5.32 -12.44
CA LEU A 8 -8.60 -4.53 -12.09
C LEU A 8 -7.75 -5.22 -11.02
N THR A 9 -8.38 -5.79 -9.98
CA THR A 9 -7.69 -6.57 -8.97
C THR A 9 -6.87 -7.70 -9.60
N ASN A 10 -7.45 -8.44 -10.56
CA ASN A 10 -6.75 -9.53 -11.25
C ASN A 10 -5.58 -9.00 -12.10
N ILE A 11 -5.76 -7.85 -12.77
CA ILE A 11 -4.70 -7.19 -13.53
C ILE A 11 -3.55 -6.77 -12.60
N LEU A 12 -3.84 -6.13 -11.46
CA LEU A 12 -2.83 -5.73 -10.50
C LEU A 12 -2.07 -6.94 -9.94
N VAL A 13 -2.77 -8.01 -9.57
CA VAL A 13 -2.13 -9.27 -9.14
C VAL A 13 -1.24 -9.82 -10.25
N GLY A 14 -1.77 -9.90 -11.49
CA GLY A 14 -1.02 -10.42 -12.63
C GLY A 14 0.24 -9.60 -12.95
N ILE A 15 0.16 -8.27 -12.89
CA ILE A 15 1.33 -7.38 -13.12
C ILE A 15 2.39 -7.60 -12.05
N ASN A 16 2.01 -7.66 -10.76
CA ASN A 16 2.97 -7.89 -9.68
C ASN A 16 3.67 -9.24 -9.81
N VAL A 17 2.90 -10.30 -10.09
CA VAL A 17 3.46 -11.65 -10.32
C VAL A 17 4.39 -11.65 -11.54
N LEU A 18 3.96 -11.02 -12.65
CA LEU A 18 4.76 -10.95 -13.88
C LEU A 18 6.09 -10.23 -13.64
N ILE A 19 6.05 -9.05 -13.02
CA ILE A 19 7.27 -8.28 -12.70
C ILE A 19 8.20 -9.09 -11.81
N PHE A 20 7.66 -9.72 -10.75
CA PHE A 20 8.47 -10.56 -9.87
C PHE A 20 9.16 -11.70 -10.63
N VAL A 21 8.42 -12.42 -11.46
CA VAL A 21 8.95 -13.53 -12.24
C VAL A 21 10.03 -13.04 -13.22
N LEU A 22 9.80 -11.94 -13.94
CA LEU A 22 10.77 -11.38 -14.88
C LEU A 22 12.06 -10.91 -14.17
N VAL A 23 11.93 -10.25 -13.02
CA VAL A 23 13.09 -9.81 -12.22
C VAL A 23 13.88 -11.00 -11.69
N TRP A 24 13.21 -12.03 -11.20
CA TRP A 24 13.85 -13.24 -10.65
C TRP A 24 14.52 -14.10 -11.73
N LEU A 25 13.80 -14.42 -12.80
CA LEU A 25 14.34 -15.26 -13.89
C LEU A 25 15.42 -14.54 -14.69
N GLY A 26 15.32 -13.21 -14.82
CA GLY A 26 16.31 -12.38 -15.52
C GLY A 26 17.57 -12.10 -14.70
N GLY A 27 17.57 -12.40 -13.39
CA GLY A 27 18.68 -12.05 -12.50
C GLY A 27 18.84 -10.55 -12.23
N PHE A 28 17.74 -9.75 -12.38
CA PHE A 28 17.76 -8.29 -12.29
C PHE A 28 17.39 -7.75 -10.91
N GLN A 29 17.44 -8.56 -9.85
CA GLN A 29 16.94 -8.18 -8.51
C GLN A 29 17.61 -6.91 -8.01
N GLN A 30 18.94 -6.83 -8.06
CA GLN A 30 19.69 -5.66 -7.61
C GLN A 30 19.33 -4.42 -8.44
N GLN A 31 19.29 -4.55 -9.78
CA GLN A 31 18.94 -3.45 -10.67
C GLN A 31 17.53 -2.95 -10.44
N ALA A 32 16.55 -3.86 -10.29
CA ALA A 32 15.17 -3.52 -10.02
C ALA A 32 15.01 -2.76 -8.69
N VAL A 33 15.77 -3.12 -7.65
CA VAL A 33 15.78 -2.39 -6.37
C VAL A 33 16.39 -1.01 -6.54
N ILE A 34 17.55 -0.88 -7.18
CA ILE A 34 18.22 0.42 -7.38
C ILE A 34 17.34 1.39 -8.17
N GLU A 35 16.73 0.91 -9.24
CA GLU A 35 15.96 1.75 -10.15
C GLU A 35 14.51 1.95 -9.69
N GLY A 36 13.86 0.90 -9.24
CA GLY A 36 12.42 0.89 -9.05
C GLY A 36 11.94 1.00 -7.61
N ALA A 37 12.77 0.67 -6.60
CA ALA A 37 12.41 0.87 -5.21
C ALA A 37 12.44 2.35 -4.83
N LEU A 38 11.62 2.74 -3.87
CA LEU A 38 11.65 4.07 -3.29
C LEU A 38 12.81 4.13 -2.28
N ILE A 39 13.81 4.96 -2.57
CA ILE A 39 14.90 5.27 -1.64
C ILE A 39 14.68 6.69 -1.15
N PRO A 40 14.34 6.90 0.14
CA PRO A 40 14.03 8.23 0.70
C PRO A 40 15.12 9.27 0.39
N ALA A 41 16.39 8.95 0.59
CA ALA A 41 17.51 9.84 0.31
C ALA A 41 17.60 10.25 -1.17
N ARG A 42 17.19 9.39 -2.11
CA ARG A 42 17.09 9.73 -3.54
C ARG A 42 15.97 10.72 -3.80
N LEU A 43 14.79 10.51 -3.18
CA LEU A 43 13.62 11.38 -3.39
C LEU A 43 13.83 12.77 -2.80
N THR A 44 14.50 12.87 -1.66
CA THR A 44 14.79 14.16 -0.98
C THR A 44 16.04 14.87 -1.51
N GLY A 45 16.84 14.23 -2.38
CA GLY A 45 18.12 14.75 -2.83
C GLY A 45 19.26 14.60 -1.82
N ALA A 46 19.03 13.91 -0.69
CA ALA A 46 20.04 13.73 0.36
C ALA A 46 21.23 12.83 -0.07
N LEU A 47 21.13 12.13 -1.22
CA LEU A 47 22.25 11.41 -1.81
C LEU A 47 23.42 12.34 -2.20
N GLY A 48 23.15 13.62 -2.49
CA GLY A 48 24.16 14.59 -2.93
C GLY A 48 24.98 14.13 -4.13
N SER A 49 26.15 14.72 -4.31
CA SER A 49 27.10 14.34 -5.36
C SER A 49 27.81 12.99 -5.12
N ALA A 50 27.75 12.44 -3.91
CA ALA A 50 28.28 11.11 -3.60
C ALA A 50 27.47 9.97 -4.26
N GLY A 51 26.25 10.27 -4.73
CA GLY A 51 25.40 9.34 -5.47
C GLY A 51 25.40 9.64 -6.97
N ALA A 52 26.55 9.81 -7.60
CA ALA A 52 26.68 9.97 -9.06
C ALA A 52 26.31 8.66 -9.83
N TYR A 53 25.17 8.08 -9.46
CA TYR A 53 24.57 6.97 -10.19
C TYR A 53 23.59 7.54 -11.21
N ASP A 54 23.80 7.23 -12.47
CA ASP A 54 22.90 7.63 -13.55
C ASP A 54 21.64 6.77 -13.52
N PHE A 55 20.66 7.23 -12.73
CA PHE A 55 19.36 6.58 -12.65
C PHE A 55 18.59 6.71 -13.97
N TRP A 56 17.91 5.66 -14.39
CA TRP A 56 17.16 5.63 -15.65
C TRP A 56 15.97 6.60 -15.66
N TRP A 57 15.43 6.94 -14.48
CA TRP A 57 14.30 7.86 -14.36
C TRP A 57 14.36 8.73 -13.09
N PRO A 58 13.57 9.83 -13.08
CA PRO A 58 13.51 10.72 -11.93
C PRO A 58 13.01 10.00 -10.66
N ALA A 59 13.48 10.43 -9.48
CA ALA A 59 13.16 9.82 -8.19
C ALA A 59 11.65 9.73 -7.91
N TRP A 60 10.86 10.71 -8.34
CA TRP A 60 9.41 10.72 -8.11
C TRP A 60 8.66 9.55 -8.77
N VAL A 61 9.22 8.96 -9.84
CA VAL A 61 8.64 7.76 -10.49
C VAL A 61 8.60 6.60 -9.51
N THR A 62 9.57 6.54 -8.58
CA THR A 62 9.64 5.47 -7.58
C THR A 62 8.49 5.50 -6.57
N LEU A 63 7.76 6.61 -6.46
CA LEU A 63 6.50 6.68 -5.69
C LEU A 63 5.40 5.74 -6.23
N LEU A 64 5.55 5.28 -7.48
CA LEU A 64 4.65 4.31 -8.09
C LEU A 64 5.31 2.95 -8.30
N THR A 65 6.55 2.93 -8.83
CA THR A 65 7.21 1.67 -9.22
C THR A 65 7.51 0.77 -8.03
N HIS A 66 7.82 1.35 -6.86
CA HIS A 66 8.07 0.57 -5.65
C HIS A 66 6.92 -0.38 -5.27
N ALA A 67 5.67 0.01 -5.58
CA ALA A 67 4.48 -0.77 -5.27
C ALA A 67 4.31 -2.04 -6.14
N PHE A 68 5.19 -2.26 -7.11
CA PHE A 68 5.19 -3.44 -7.99
C PHE A 68 6.40 -4.35 -7.80
N LEU A 69 7.32 -3.98 -6.91
CA LEU A 69 8.50 -4.78 -6.60
C LEU A 69 8.31 -5.56 -5.30
N HIS A 70 8.85 -6.76 -5.24
CA HIS A 70 8.80 -7.60 -4.03
C HIS A 70 10.16 -8.24 -3.79
N ILE A 71 10.59 -8.24 -2.52
CA ILE A 71 11.93 -8.70 -2.15
C ILE A 71 12.07 -10.23 -2.24
N ASP A 72 10.99 -10.96 -1.91
CA ASP A 72 10.96 -12.42 -1.91
C ASP A 72 9.56 -12.97 -2.23
N PHE A 73 9.50 -14.29 -2.40
CA PHE A 73 8.25 -14.98 -2.76
C PHE A 73 7.19 -14.87 -1.65
N SER A 74 7.57 -14.92 -0.38
CA SER A 74 6.60 -14.84 0.73
C SER A 74 5.97 -13.45 0.79
N HIS A 75 6.76 -12.40 0.61
CA HIS A 75 6.30 -11.02 0.53
C HIS A 75 5.29 -10.82 -0.63
N LEU A 76 5.63 -11.32 -1.82
CA LEU A 76 4.69 -11.32 -2.95
C LEU A 76 3.41 -12.08 -2.63
N LEU A 77 3.53 -13.32 -2.13
CA LEU A 77 2.39 -14.19 -1.87
C LEU A 77 1.38 -13.55 -0.92
N PHE A 78 1.83 -13.04 0.23
CA PHE A 78 0.94 -12.40 1.20
C PHE A 78 0.29 -11.13 0.65
N ASN A 79 1.05 -10.29 -0.06
CA ASN A 79 0.49 -9.11 -0.72
C ASN A 79 -0.60 -9.51 -1.73
N MET A 80 -0.32 -10.47 -2.59
CA MET A 80 -1.26 -10.90 -3.63
C MET A 80 -2.49 -11.60 -3.06
N LEU A 81 -2.35 -12.40 -2.02
CA LEU A 81 -3.50 -13.01 -1.34
C LEU A 81 -4.45 -11.94 -0.78
N ILE A 82 -3.90 -10.97 -0.04
CA ILE A 82 -4.71 -9.90 0.56
C ILE A 82 -5.35 -9.04 -0.53
N LEU A 83 -4.58 -8.64 -1.55
CA LEU A 83 -5.10 -7.87 -2.69
C LEU A 83 -6.22 -8.63 -3.41
N PHE A 84 -6.02 -9.92 -3.68
CA PHE A 84 -6.99 -10.76 -4.37
C PHE A 84 -8.33 -10.86 -3.61
N PHE A 85 -8.26 -11.02 -2.29
CA PHE A 85 -9.48 -11.09 -1.49
C PHE A 85 -10.11 -9.72 -1.24
N CYS A 86 -9.41 -8.81 -0.58
CA CYS A 86 -9.97 -7.50 -0.21
C CYS A 86 -10.23 -6.61 -1.43
N GLY A 87 -9.32 -6.64 -2.41
CA GLY A 87 -9.42 -5.82 -3.63
C GLY A 87 -10.68 -6.09 -4.42
N ARG A 88 -11.06 -7.35 -4.61
CA ARG A 88 -12.29 -7.71 -5.34
C ARG A 88 -13.56 -7.17 -4.68
N PHE A 89 -13.63 -7.18 -3.35
CA PHE A 89 -14.78 -6.63 -2.65
C PHE A 89 -14.79 -5.09 -2.76
N VAL A 90 -13.64 -4.43 -2.58
CA VAL A 90 -13.55 -2.97 -2.74
C VAL A 90 -13.88 -2.58 -4.19
N GLU A 91 -13.40 -3.34 -5.19
CA GLU A 91 -13.72 -3.12 -6.60
C GLU A 91 -15.22 -3.33 -6.89
N LEU A 92 -15.86 -4.33 -6.28
CA LEU A 92 -17.31 -4.50 -6.35
C LEU A 92 -18.04 -3.27 -5.84
N ALA A 93 -17.63 -2.74 -4.67
CA ALA A 93 -18.27 -1.58 -4.05
C ALA A 93 -18.00 -0.27 -4.76
N LEU A 94 -16.75 0.00 -5.18
CA LEU A 94 -16.32 1.28 -5.76
C LEU A 94 -16.26 1.29 -7.29
N GLY A 95 -16.19 0.12 -7.93
CA GLY A 95 -15.84 -0.03 -9.34
C GLY A 95 -14.33 0.12 -9.56
N TRP A 96 -13.86 -0.35 -10.73
CA TRP A 96 -12.44 -0.43 -11.04
C TRP A 96 -11.70 0.92 -11.00
N LYS A 97 -12.32 2.01 -11.48
CA LYS A 97 -11.70 3.35 -11.52
C LYS A 97 -11.41 3.88 -10.12
N LEU A 98 -12.41 3.84 -9.23
CA LEU A 98 -12.28 4.39 -7.88
C LEU A 98 -11.45 3.46 -6.98
N MET A 99 -11.53 2.14 -7.17
CA MET A 99 -10.62 1.20 -6.51
C MET A 99 -9.17 1.44 -6.93
N GLY A 100 -8.92 1.66 -8.23
CA GLY A 100 -7.60 2.02 -8.74
C GLY A 100 -7.07 3.33 -8.15
N LEU A 101 -7.95 4.34 -7.98
CA LEU A 101 -7.60 5.58 -7.31
C LEU A 101 -7.17 5.34 -5.85
N VAL A 102 -7.91 4.53 -5.08
CA VAL A 102 -7.54 4.19 -3.69
C VAL A 102 -6.20 3.46 -3.65
N TYR A 103 -5.97 2.52 -4.56
CA TYR A 103 -4.71 1.78 -4.65
C TYR A 103 -3.51 2.70 -4.92
N LEU A 104 -3.62 3.54 -5.96
CA LEU A 104 -2.52 4.44 -6.36
C LEU A 104 -2.25 5.53 -5.32
N THR A 105 -3.30 6.14 -4.78
CA THR A 105 -3.14 7.15 -3.71
C THR A 105 -2.57 6.53 -2.44
N GLY A 106 -2.94 5.29 -2.12
CA GLY A 106 -2.35 4.53 -1.01
C GLY A 106 -0.85 4.27 -1.19
N ALA A 107 -0.43 3.87 -2.41
CA ALA A 107 0.98 3.68 -2.73
C ALA A 107 1.77 4.99 -2.58
N ILE A 108 1.30 6.07 -3.21
CA ILE A 108 1.97 7.38 -3.18
C ILE A 108 2.06 7.93 -1.75
N ALA A 109 0.95 7.92 -1.01
CA ALA A 109 0.91 8.41 0.36
C ALA A 109 1.83 7.58 1.28
N GLY A 110 1.85 6.26 1.07
CA GLY A 110 2.77 5.37 1.78
C GLY A 110 4.23 5.72 1.52
N GLY A 111 4.62 5.88 0.26
CA GLY A 111 5.98 6.26 -0.11
C GLY A 111 6.39 7.63 0.43
N LEU A 112 5.50 8.62 0.37
CA LEU A 112 5.74 9.95 0.92
C LEU A 112 5.87 9.95 2.45
N ALA A 113 5.04 9.16 3.13
CA ALA A 113 5.11 9.05 4.60
C ALA A 113 6.40 8.39 5.07
N GLU A 114 6.85 7.33 4.39
CA GLU A 114 8.12 6.68 4.70
C GLU A 114 9.31 7.61 4.44
N THR A 115 9.25 8.37 3.34
CA THR A 115 10.26 9.40 3.04
C THR A 115 10.28 10.51 4.10
N ALA A 116 9.12 10.97 4.55
CA ALA A 116 9.03 11.98 5.61
C ALA A 116 9.50 11.46 6.97
N TRP A 117 9.28 10.15 7.25
CA TRP A 117 9.74 9.50 8.47
C TRP A 117 11.27 9.38 8.54
N SER A 118 11.90 9.06 7.42
CA SER A 118 13.35 8.84 7.35
C SER A 118 13.96 9.44 6.08
N PRO A 119 14.02 10.78 5.94
CA PRO A 119 14.34 11.46 4.68
C PRO A 119 15.77 11.20 4.16
N GLY A 120 16.71 10.85 5.04
CA GLY A 120 18.09 10.50 4.68
C GLY A 120 18.33 8.99 4.54
N SER A 121 17.29 8.16 4.65
CA SER A 121 17.46 6.70 4.59
C SER A 121 17.88 6.23 3.20
N LEU A 122 18.88 5.35 3.16
CA LEU A 122 19.31 4.60 1.98
C LEU A 122 18.58 3.27 1.84
N ASN A 123 17.80 2.86 2.84
CA ASN A 123 17.08 1.60 2.79
C ASN A 123 15.96 1.68 1.75
N PRO A 124 15.92 0.74 0.79
CA PRO A 124 14.89 0.72 -0.23
C PRO A 124 13.54 0.29 0.35
N VAL A 125 12.50 1.03 0.03
CA VAL A 125 11.12 0.69 0.31
C VAL A 125 10.52 0.09 -0.96
N LEU A 126 9.95 -1.11 -0.83
CA LEU A 126 9.33 -1.83 -1.95
C LEU A 126 8.20 -2.73 -1.46
N GLY A 127 7.24 -2.97 -2.30
CA GLY A 127 6.05 -3.78 -2.02
C GLY A 127 4.75 -3.04 -2.24
N ALA A 128 3.72 -3.79 -2.63
CA ALA A 128 2.36 -3.27 -2.81
C ALA A 128 1.67 -2.92 -1.47
N SER A 129 2.31 -3.18 -0.34
CA SER A 129 1.68 -3.22 0.98
C SER A 129 1.09 -1.87 1.44
N GLY A 130 1.69 -0.73 1.08
CA GLY A 130 1.12 0.60 1.32
C GLY A 130 -0.22 0.80 0.59
N ALA A 131 -0.27 0.43 -0.69
CA ALA A 131 -1.51 0.44 -1.47
C ALA A 131 -2.54 -0.56 -0.94
N ILE A 132 -2.09 -1.76 -0.55
CA ILE A 132 -2.94 -2.81 0.02
C ILE A 132 -3.49 -2.39 1.38
N ALA A 133 -2.74 -1.66 2.19
CA ALA A 133 -3.24 -1.09 3.43
C ALA A 133 -4.46 -0.17 3.20
N ALA A 134 -4.43 0.65 2.13
CA ALA A 134 -5.59 1.45 1.73
C ALA A 134 -6.78 0.57 1.31
N ILE A 135 -6.54 -0.51 0.58
CA ILE A 135 -7.57 -1.48 0.19
C ILE A 135 -8.16 -2.20 1.41
N ILE A 136 -7.34 -2.62 2.38
CA ILE A 136 -7.81 -3.24 3.63
C ILE A 136 -8.71 -2.28 4.40
N ALA A 137 -8.28 -1.03 4.57
CA ALA A 137 -9.08 0.00 5.24
C ALA A 137 -10.40 0.23 4.51
N GLY A 138 -10.37 0.33 3.18
CA GLY A 138 -11.56 0.41 2.34
C GLY A 138 -12.50 -0.78 2.55
N TYR A 139 -11.98 -2.00 2.53
CA TYR A 139 -12.76 -3.20 2.83
C TYR A 139 -13.42 -3.14 4.22
N MET A 140 -12.65 -2.75 5.25
CA MET A 140 -13.16 -2.64 6.61
C MET A 140 -14.26 -1.57 6.75
N VAL A 141 -14.14 -0.44 6.05
CA VAL A 141 -15.14 0.65 6.07
C VAL A 141 -16.40 0.26 5.31
N LEU A 142 -16.26 -0.34 4.12
CA LEU A 142 -17.36 -0.59 3.21
C LEU A 142 -18.17 -1.85 3.56
N PHE A 143 -17.53 -2.85 4.19
CA PHE A 143 -18.16 -4.15 4.51
C PHE A 143 -18.34 -4.42 6.00
N ALA A 144 -18.21 -3.39 6.84
CA ALA A 144 -18.49 -3.52 8.28
C ALA A 144 -19.95 -3.89 8.53
N ARG A 145 -20.18 -5.05 9.16
CA ARG A 145 -21.53 -5.53 9.51
C ARG A 145 -22.18 -4.74 10.63
N ASN A 146 -21.39 -4.25 11.58
CA ASN A 146 -21.91 -3.56 12.76
C ASN A 146 -21.97 -2.05 12.52
N ARG A 147 -23.09 -1.42 12.88
CA ARG A 147 -23.18 0.05 12.91
C ARG A 147 -22.21 0.58 13.97
N PRO A 148 -21.38 1.58 13.65
CA PRO A 148 -20.50 2.17 14.62
C PRO A 148 -21.31 2.84 15.74
N LYS A 149 -20.75 2.85 16.95
CA LYS A 149 -21.34 3.55 18.10
C LYS A 149 -20.44 4.73 18.47
N PRO A 150 -21.01 5.86 18.94
CA PRO A 150 -20.20 6.96 19.45
C PRO A 150 -19.44 6.53 20.70
N VAL A 151 -18.28 7.13 20.94
CA VAL A 151 -17.44 6.89 22.12
C VAL A 151 -17.16 8.24 22.79
N GLY A 152 -17.83 8.49 23.90
CA GLY A 152 -17.77 9.79 24.57
C GLY A 152 -18.22 10.92 23.61
N PRO A 153 -17.44 12.01 23.47
CA PRO A 153 -17.77 13.12 22.57
C PRO A 153 -17.49 12.84 21.09
N LEU A 154 -16.87 11.68 20.76
CA LEU A 154 -16.48 11.36 19.39
C LEU A 154 -17.67 10.79 18.59
N PRO A 155 -17.97 11.36 17.40
CA PRO A 155 -18.94 10.77 16.48
C PRO A 155 -18.60 9.33 16.14
N ALA A 156 -19.63 8.52 15.88
CA ALA A 156 -19.50 7.08 15.68
C ALA A 156 -18.51 6.70 14.55
N GLU A 157 -18.49 7.45 13.45
CA GLU A 157 -17.61 7.22 12.31
C GLU A 157 -16.15 7.49 12.66
N ILE A 158 -15.87 8.56 13.41
CA ILE A 158 -14.51 8.91 13.86
C ILE A 158 -14.01 7.88 14.87
N ALA A 159 -14.85 7.51 15.85
CA ALA A 159 -14.51 6.49 16.85
C ALA A 159 -14.16 5.16 16.18
N ARG A 160 -14.94 4.76 15.15
CA ARG A 160 -14.64 3.54 14.39
C ARG A 160 -13.35 3.66 13.57
N GLY A 161 -13.14 4.77 12.87
CA GLY A 161 -11.90 5.00 12.13
C GLY A 161 -10.67 4.89 13.05
N ALA A 162 -10.73 5.53 14.22
CA ALA A 162 -9.67 5.45 15.22
C ALA A 162 -9.43 4.01 15.73
N GLN A 163 -10.50 3.26 16.02
CA GLN A 163 -10.41 1.86 16.45
C GLN A 163 -9.74 0.98 15.36
N LEU A 164 -10.14 1.13 14.10
CA LEU A 164 -9.56 0.38 12.99
C LEU A 164 -8.09 0.74 12.77
N LEU A 165 -7.75 2.02 12.88
CA LEU A 165 -6.37 2.49 12.76
C LEU A 165 -5.51 1.96 13.91
N LEU A 166 -5.97 2.02 15.15
CA LEU A 166 -5.25 1.46 16.31
C LEU A 166 -5.03 -0.04 16.17
N LEU A 167 -6.05 -0.78 15.72
CA LEU A 167 -5.93 -2.21 15.44
C LEU A 167 -4.87 -2.47 14.35
N TRP A 168 -4.88 -1.67 13.27
CA TRP A 168 -3.92 -1.78 12.18
C TRP A 168 -2.49 -1.45 12.64
N ILE A 169 -2.30 -0.39 13.43
CA ILE A 169 -1.01 -0.05 14.02
C ILE A 169 -0.51 -1.21 14.92
N GLY A 170 -1.35 -1.71 15.80
CA GLY A 170 -1.03 -2.84 16.67
C GLY A 170 -0.60 -4.08 15.89
N LEU A 171 -1.31 -4.40 14.79
CA LEU A 171 -0.96 -5.52 13.92
C LEU A 171 0.41 -5.30 13.24
N ASN A 172 0.69 -4.09 12.74
CA ASN A 172 1.98 -3.77 12.13
C ASN A 172 3.13 -3.85 13.12
N LEU A 173 2.95 -3.35 14.35
CA LEU A 173 3.96 -3.45 15.41
C LEU A 173 4.20 -4.91 15.82
N MET A 174 3.14 -5.71 15.93
CA MET A 174 3.25 -7.14 16.21
C MET A 174 4.02 -7.86 15.10
N MET A 175 3.73 -7.57 13.82
CA MET A 175 4.45 -8.12 12.67
C MET A 175 5.92 -7.70 12.67
N ALA A 176 6.21 -6.42 12.96
CA ALA A 176 7.58 -5.93 13.07
C ALA A 176 8.35 -6.62 14.19
N PHE A 177 7.71 -6.86 15.35
CA PHE A 177 8.31 -7.58 16.47
C PHE A 177 8.52 -9.07 16.18
N ALA A 178 7.54 -9.71 15.51
CA ALA A 178 7.60 -11.15 15.25
C ALA A 178 8.54 -11.54 14.10
N PHE A 179 8.65 -10.68 13.08
CA PHE A 179 9.35 -10.97 11.82
C PHE A 179 10.44 -9.96 11.46
N GLY A 180 10.62 -8.88 12.24
CA GLY A 180 11.61 -7.83 12.02
C GLY A 180 13.03 -8.18 12.48
N GLY A 181 13.37 -9.47 12.63
CA GLY A 181 14.74 -9.91 12.91
C GLY A 181 15.67 -9.68 11.72
N ASP A 182 16.97 -9.51 12.02
CA ASP A 182 18.10 -9.55 11.08
C ASP A 182 17.93 -8.75 9.75
N GLY A 183 17.52 -7.45 9.85
CA GLY A 183 17.61 -6.52 8.72
C GLY A 183 16.35 -6.34 7.88
N ILE A 184 15.24 -7.02 8.17
CA ILE A 184 13.96 -6.76 7.53
C ILE A 184 13.32 -5.53 8.18
N GLN A 185 13.38 -4.39 7.53
CA GLN A 185 12.67 -3.19 7.96
C GLN A 185 11.27 -3.17 7.33
N ILE A 186 10.25 -3.27 8.18
CA ILE A 186 8.87 -3.08 7.74
C ILE A 186 8.62 -1.58 7.65
N ALA A 187 8.19 -1.10 6.47
CA ALA A 187 7.85 0.30 6.22
C ALA A 187 6.53 0.69 6.94
N ILE A 188 6.60 0.82 8.26
CA ILE A 188 5.42 1.03 9.12
C ILE A 188 4.71 2.35 8.76
N ALA A 189 5.47 3.42 8.50
CA ALA A 189 4.89 4.71 8.12
C ALA A 189 4.11 4.61 6.81
N ALA A 190 4.63 3.86 5.83
CA ALA A 190 3.93 3.60 4.57
C ALA A 190 2.61 2.85 4.78
N HIS A 191 2.59 1.85 5.65
CA HIS A 191 1.39 1.08 5.96
C HIS A 191 0.33 1.92 6.67
N ILE A 192 0.74 2.74 7.64
CA ILE A 192 -0.18 3.63 8.38
C ILE A 192 -0.79 4.66 7.44
N ALA A 193 0.03 5.33 6.63
CA ALA A 193 -0.45 6.35 5.68
C ALA A 193 -1.38 5.75 4.63
N GLY A 194 -1.02 4.61 4.04
CA GLY A 194 -1.91 3.89 3.13
C GLY A 194 -3.25 3.56 3.77
N PHE A 195 -3.24 3.04 5.00
CA PHE A 195 -4.47 2.72 5.72
C PHE A 195 -5.35 3.95 5.97
N ILE A 196 -4.75 5.10 6.37
CA ILE A 196 -5.46 6.37 6.56
C ILE A 196 -6.13 6.81 5.25
N VAL A 197 -5.41 6.72 4.11
CA VAL A 197 -5.99 7.00 2.79
C VAL A 197 -7.25 6.18 2.54
N GLY A 198 -7.20 4.88 2.79
CA GLY A 198 -8.36 4.00 2.63
C GLY A 198 -9.53 4.35 3.55
N LEU A 199 -9.26 4.70 4.82
CA LEU A 199 -10.29 5.16 5.77
C LEU A 199 -10.99 6.43 5.28
N VAL A 200 -10.20 7.40 4.80
CA VAL A 200 -10.71 8.73 4.40
C VAL A 200 -11.45 8.67 3.07
N LEU A 201 -10.91 7.96 2.07
CA LEU A 201 -11.43 8.01 0.70
C LEU A 201 -12.60 7.06 0.44
N SER A 202 -12.67 5.89 1.10
CA SER A 202 -13.59 4.83 0.67
C SER A 202 -15.06 5.21 0.76
N ARG A 203 -15.48 5.88 1.84
CA ARG A 203 -16.89 6.29 2.00
C ARG A 203 -17.30 7.44 1.06
N PRO A 204 -16.54 8.54 0.94
CA PRO A 204 -16.82 9.59 -0.05
C PRO A 204 -16.88 9.07 -1.48
N LEU A 205 -15.96 8.17 -1.86
CA LEU A 205 -15.95 7.58 -3.21
C LEU A 205 -17.15 6.65 -3.44
N LEU A 206 -17.63 5.93 -2.43
CA LEU A 206 -18.85 5.16 -2.53
C LEU A 206 -20.05 6.09 -2.79
N ILE A 207 -20.18 7.17 -2.01
CA ILE A 207 -21.24 8.17 -2.20
C ILE A 207 -21.16 8.77 -3.60
N LEU A 208 -19.96 9.13 -4.07
CA LEU A 208 -19.74 9.66 -5.42
C LEU A 208 -20.21 8.68 -6.50
N ARG A 209 -19.92 7.39 -6.34
CA ARG A 209 -20.33 6.35 -7.31
C ARG A 209 -21.83 6.26 -7.47
N TYR A 210 -22.58 6.36 -6.38
CA TYR A 210 -24.03 6.12 -6.34
C TYR A 210 -24.86 7.40 -6.22
N ARG A 211 -24.27 8.59 -6.36
CA ARG A 211 -24.98 9.86 -6.20
C ARG A 211 -26.12 10.10 -7.22
N ASN A 212 -26.10 9.39 -8.34
CA ASN A 212 -27.09 9.50 -9.41
C ASN A 212 -27.87 8.18 -9.62
N ALA A 213 -27.85 7.26 -8.65
CA ALA A 213 -28.52 5.96 -8.73
C ALA A 213 -29.90 5.96 -8.07
#